data_4ac1a337dcc93f52db41570aed67a480
#
_entry.id   4ac1a337dcc93f52db41570aed67a480
#
_cell.length_a   1.000
_cell.length_b   1.000
_cell.length_c   1.000
_cell.angle_alpha   90.00
_cell.angle_beta   90.00
_cell.angle_gamma   90.00
#
_symmetry.space_group_name_H-M   'P 1'
#
loop_
_entity.id
_entity.type
_entity.pdbx_description
1 polymer ?
#
loop_
_entity_poly.entity_id
_entity_poly.type
_entity_poly.pdbx_seq_one_letter_code
_entity_poly.pdbx_strand_id
1 'polypeptide(L)'
;MDRPAIDPEVSIFVERIAAGWAEHPPFETLSIEEARRVAELIRLPWRADGPKMARTVDFVVPTTTGPLRARLYDPGVPTPAPALIYLHGGGFIMFSIDTHDRLMREYAAAGSFLVLGVDYPLSPEARFPAALDQIVELVDWLGSSDGAQLGVDSSRLAIGGDSAGGNLSVAAALRLRDCGTPDRLRGLLLNYGAFGLNCSDEAEARFGGPGAVLQRAEMDHYYAMYLGEGGRSKPGPYAAPIGADLDALPPVFLAIPECDLLAEQSHEMAARLANAGVEVTSVTYSGATHSFLEAMSVAEIARRAIADGGAWLKRILQD
;
A
#
# COMPACT_ATOMS: atom_id res chain seq x y z
N MET A 1 -7.99 0.09 28.76
CA MET A 1 -6.85 1.02 28.55
C MET A 1 -7.38 2.25 27.83
N ASP A 2 -6.88 3.43 28.17
CA ASP A 2 -7.32 4.66 27.51
C ASP A 2 -6.92 4.62 26.02
N ARG A 3 -7.82 5.11 25.15
CA ARG A 3 -7.54 5.28 23.74
C ARG A 3 -6.47 6.37 23.57
N PRO A 4 -5.34 6.14 22.88
CA PRO A 4 -4.39 7.19 22.61
C PRO A 4 -5.05 8.32 21.81
N ALA A 5 -4.60 9.55 22.05
CA ALA A 5 -5.11 10.71 21.35
C ALA A 5 -4.61 10.70 19.90
N ILE A 6 -5.51 10.97 18.96
CA ILE A 6 -5.14 11.18 17.57
C ILE A 6 -4.37 12.50 17.46
N ASP A 7 -3.32 12.52 16.64
CA ASP A 7 -2.59 13.75 16.34
C ASP A 7 -3.54 14.81 15.77
N PRO A 8 -3.50 16.06 16.29
CA PRO A 8 -4.44 17.11 15.86
C PRO A 8 -4.40 17.42 14.36
N GLU A 9 -3.24 17.30 13.71
CA GLU A 9 -3.11 17.55 12.27
C GLU A 9 -3.69 16.37 11.47
N VAL A 10 -3.51 15.12 11.95
CA VAL A 10 -4.17 13.94 11.36
C VAL A 10 -5.68 14.01 11.53
N SER A 11 -6.19 14.54 12.66
CA SER A 11 -7.63 14.73 12.88
C SER A 11 -8.26 15.61 11.80
N ILE A 12 -7.55 16.64 11.30
CA ILE A 12 -8.03 17.49 10.19
C ILE A 12 -8.33 16.64 8.94
N PHE A 13 -7.45 15.70 8.64
CA PHE A 13 -7.65 14.77 7.51
C PHE A 13 -8.87 13.88 7.76
N VAL A 14 -8.92 13.21 8.91
CA VAL A 14 -10.00 12.29 9.28
C VAL A 14 -11.37 12.97 9.22
N GLU A 15 -11.48 14.16 9.81
CA GLU A 15 -12.72 14.95 9.83
C GLU A 15 -13.17 15.36 8.43
N ARG A 16 -12.26 15.78 7.57
CA ARG A 16 -12.58 16.17 6.18
C ARG A 16 -12.99 14.98 5.33
N ILE A 17 -12.34 13.82 5.48
CA ILE A 17 -12.76 12.59 4.79
C ILE A 17 -14.15 12.16 5.26
N ALA A 18 -14.41 12.17 6.57
CA ALA A 18 -15.72 11.85 7.13
C ALA A 18 -16.81 12.83 6.64
N ALA A 19 -16.52 14.13 6.64
CA ALA A 19 -17.43 15.15 6.12
C ALA A 19 -17.74 14.94 4.63
N GLY A 20 -16.72 14.61 3.82
CA GLY A 20 -16.92 14.29 2.41
C GLY A 20 -17.86 13.10 2.20
N TRP A 21 -17.65 12.01 2.95
CA TRP A 21 -18.57 10.86 2.89
C TRP A 21 -20.00 11.21 3.34
N ALA A 22 -20.15 12.06 4.35
CA ALA A 22 -21.47 12.47 4.85
C ALA A 22 -22.33 13.27 3.85
N GLU A 23 -21.73 13.80 2.78
CA GLU A 23 -22.44 14.46 1.68
C GLU A 23 -23.08 13.45 0.68
N HIS A 24 -22.82 12.15 0.85
CA HIS A 24 -23.27 11.07 -0.02
C HIS A 24 -24.13 10.04 0.76
N PRO A 25 -24.92 9.21 0.06
CA PRO A 25 -25.60 8.09 0.71
C PRO A 25 -24.59 7.16 1.44
N PRO A 26 -25.03 6.42 2.48
CA PRO A 26 -24.17 5.47 3.17
C PRO A 26 -23.49 4.49 2.21
N PHE A 27 -22.20 4.21 2.45
CA PHE A 27 -21.37 3.36 1.59
C PHE A 27 -22.05 2.03 1.24
N GLU A 28 -22.72 1.41 2.21
CA GLU A 28 -23.38 0.11 2.06
C GLU A 28 -24.58 0.14 1.11
N THR A 29 -25.09 1.33 0.77
CA THR A 29 -26.22 1.53 -0.13
C THR A 29 -25.80 1.87 -1.55
N LEU A 30 -24.51 2.17 -1.77
CA LEU A 30 -23.96 2.51 -3.07
C LEU A 30 -23.59 1.25 -3.86
N SER A 31 -23.72 1.31 -5.17
CA SER A 31 -23.01 0.35 -6.03
C SER A 31 -21.49 0.55 -5.88
N ILE A 32 -20.71 -0.50 -6.17
CA ILE A 32 -19.25 -0.41 -6.07
C ILE A 32 -18.69 0.69 -7.00
N GLU A 33 -19.27 0.87 -8.17
CA GLU A 33 -18.89 1.92 -9.12
C GLU A 33 -19.14 3.32 -8.56
N GLU A 34 -20.31 3.54 -7.94
CA GLU A 34 -20.64 4.81 -7.28
C GLU A 34 -19.73 5.06 -6.07
N ALA A 35 -19.48 4.05 -5.24
CA ALA A 35 -18.58 4.15 -4.10
C ALA A 35 -17.15 4.55 -4.53
N ARG A 36 -16.62 3.94 -5.60
CA ARG A 36 -15.33 4.30 -6.18
C ARG A 36 -15.31 5.76 -6.65
N ARG A 37 -16.36 6.20 -7.38
CA ARG A 37 -16.46 7.58 -7.85
C ARG A 37 -16.50 8.58 -6.69
N VAL A 38 -17.26 8.29 -5.64
CA VAL A 38 -17.31 9.12 -4.43
C VAL A 38 -15.96 9.17 -3.75
N ALA A 39 -15.30 8.03 -3.57
CA ALA A 39 -13.97 7.94 -2.97
C ALA A 39 -12.91 8.77 -3.73
N GLU A 40 -12.93 8.73 -5.07
CA GLU A 40 -12.07 9.56 -5.92
C GLU A 40 -12.33 11.05 -5.69
N LEU A 41 -13.60 11.47 -5.66
CA LEU A 41 -13.98 12.87 -5.43
C LEU A 41 -13.52 13.40 -4.08
N ILE A 42 -13.71 12.63 -3.02
CA ILE A 42 -13.32 13.01 -1.65
C ILE A 42 -11.80 13.17 -1.54
N ARG A 43 -11.03 12.42 -2.32
CA ARG A 43 -9.56 12.49 -2.30
C ARG A 43 -8.94 13.56 -3.23
N LEU A 44 -9.71 14.17 -4.12
CA LEU A 44 -9.21 15.23 -5.01
C LEU A 44 -8.41 16.33 -4.29
N PRO A 45 -8.85 16.88 -3.14
CA PRO A 45 -8.10 17.93 -2.46
C PRO A 45 -6.75 17.47 -1.90
N TRP A 46 -6.63 16.17 -1.57
CA TRP A 46 -5.44 15.60 -0.92
C TRP A 46 -4.33 15.27 -1.91
N ARG A 47 -4.65 15.04 -3.18
CA ARG A 47 -3.67 14.81 -4.25
C ARG A 47 -3.10 16.11 -4.86
N ALA A 48 -3.69 17.25 -4.53
CA ALA A 48 -3.24 18.55 -5.02
C ALA A 48 -1.87 18.93 -4.46
N ASP A 49 -1.15 19.79 -5.20
CA ASP A 49 0.16 20.32 -4.82
C ASP A 49 1.26 19.23 -4.64
N GLY A 50 2.24 19.48 -3.76
CA GLY A 50 3.35 18.56 -3.48
C GLY A 50 4.48 18.64 -4.50
N PRO A 51 5.44 17.70 -4.46
CA PRO A 51 6.61 17.72 -5.32
C PRO A 51 6.26 17.63 -6.80
N LYS A 52 6.95 18.43 -7.62
CA LYS A 52 6.86 18.32 -9.08
C LYS A 52 7.87 17.31 -9.57
N MET A 53 7.44 16.42 -10.46
CA MET A 53 8.31 15.47 -11.12
C MET A 53 8.92 16.10 -12.39
N ALA A 54 10.15 15.71 -12.67
CA ALA A 54 10.80 16.07 -13.95
C ALA A 54 10.09 15.37 -15.12
N ARG A 55 9.59 14.14 -14.87
CA ARG A 55 8.83 13.38 -15.86
C ARG A 55 7.76 12.55 -15.15
N THR A 56 6.55 12.54 -15.72
CA THR A 56 5.46 11.62 -15.36
C THR A 56 4.96 10.98 -16.64
N VAL A 57 4.88 9.63 -16.66
CA VAL A 57 4.52 8.87 -17.86
C VAL A 57 3.53 7.78 -17.52
N ASP A 58 2.33 7.82 -18.11
CA ASP A 58 1.40 6.70 -18.09
C ASP A 58 1.81 5.68 -19.15
N PHE A 59 1.81 4.40 -18.79
CA PHE A 59 2.10 3.30 -19.68
C PHE A 59 1.25 2.08 -19.35
N VAL A 60 1.26 1.11 -20.23
CA VAL A 60 0.48 -0.12 -20.07
C VAL A 60 1.43 -1.31 -20.20
N VAL A 61 1.37 -2.20 -19.23
CA VAL A 61 2.08 -3.47 -19.22
C VAL A 61 1.16 -4.55 -19.79
N PRO A 62 1.56 -5.28 -20.83
CA PRO A 62 0.81 -6.44 -21.30
C PRO A 62 0.95 -7.57 -20.27
N THR A 63 -0.17 -8.05 -19.75
CA THR A 63 -0.20 -9.19 -18.83
C THR A 63 -1.11 -10.30 -19.38
N THR A 64 -0.97 -11.51 -18.87
CA THR A 64 -1.73 -12.68 -19.33
C THR A 64 -3.25 -12.54 -19.11
N THR A 65 -3.66 -11.75 -18.12
CA THR A 65 -5.07 -11.55 -17.76
C THR A 65 -5.64 -10.22 -18.26
N GLY A 66 -4.85 -9.42 -18.97
CA GLY A 66 -5.27 -8.14 -19.55
C GLY A 66 -4.24 -7.03 -19.34
N PRO A 67 -4.50 -5.83 -19.87
CA PRO A 67 -3.57 -4.71 -19.74
C PRO A 67 -3.52 -4.19 -18.31
N LEU A 68 -2.32 -3.97 -17.76
CA LEU A 68 -2.09 -3.34 -16.47
C LEU A 68 -1.64 -1.89 -16.69
N ARG A 69 -2.46 -0.92 -16.28
CA ARG A 69 -2.08 0.50 -16.31
C ARG A 69 -1.09 0.79 -15.18
N ALA A 70 -0.05 1.53 -15.50
CA ALA A 70 0.93 1.99 -14.54
C ALA A 70 1.38 3.43 -14.86
N ARG A 71 1.95 4.11 -13.86
CA ARG A 71 2.48 5.48 -14.00
C ARG A 71 3.86 5.58 -13.39
N LEU A 72 4.80 6.06 -14.17
CA LEU A 72 6.15 6.38 -13.73
C LEU A 72 6.21 7.83 -13.20
N TYR A 73 6.80 7.99 -12.04
CA TYR A 73 7.18 9.27 -11.44
C TYR A 73 8.69 9.37 -11.34
N ASP A 74 9.27 10.33 -12.07
CA ASP A 74 10.71 10.55 -12.13
C ASP A 74 11.03 11.94 -11.55
N PRO A 75 11.69 12.01 -10.39
CA PRO A 75 12.07 13.29 -9.78
C PRO A 75 13.25 13.98 -10.47
N GLY A 76 13.80 13.42 -11.56
CA GLY A 76 14.95 13.93 -12.28
C GLY A 76 16.26 13.21 -11.92
N VAL A 77 16.21 11.90 -11.71
CA VAL A 77 17.40 11.09 -11.40
C VAL A 77 18.10 10.60 -12.67
N PRO A 78 19.43 10.40 -12.63
CA PRO A 78 20.14 9.75 -13.75
C PRO A 78 19.64 8.32 -13.96
N THR A 79 19.38 7.94 -15.22
CA THR A 79 18.90 6.61 -15.60
C THR A 79 20.01 5.75 -16.21
N PRO A 80 20.01 4.41 -16.06
CA PRO A 80 18.97 3.63 -15.34
C PRO A 80 19.03 3.85 -13.83
N ALA A 81 17.86 4.00 -13.20
CA ALA A 81 17.71 4.31 -11.79
C ALA A 81 16.93 3.23 -11.03
N PRO A 82 17.20 3.05 -9.72
CA PRO A 82 16.40 2.18 -8.88
C PRO A 82 14.96 2.63 -8.81
N ALA A 83 14.04 1.71 -8.52
CA ALA A 83 12.61 2.02 -8.50
C ALA A 83 11.86 1.34 -7.34
N LEU A 84 10.87 2.08 -6.83
CA LEU A 84 9.81 1.56 -5.98
C LEU A 84 8.57 1.28 -6.81
N ILE A 85 8.09 0.05 -6.82
CA ILE A 85 6.75 -0.31 -7.30
C ILE A 85 5.78 -0.03 -6.14
N TYR A 86 4.85 0.91 -6.32
CA TYR A 86 3.91 1.32 -5.28
C TYR A 86 2.49 0.85 -5.58
N LEU A 87 1.93 0.10 -4.65
CA LEU A 87 0.58 -0.46 -4.69
C LEU A 87 -0.30 0.33 -3.73
N HIS A 88 -1.32 1.00 -4.25
CA HIS A 88 -2.22 1.81 -3.45
C HIS A 88 -3.09 0.99 -2.50
N GLY A 89 -3.57 1.61 -1.43
CA GLY A 89 -4.57 1.05 -0.52
C GLY A 89 -5.97 0.97 -1.14
N GLY A 90 -6.99 0.82 -0.30
CA GLY A 90 -8.39 0.80 -0.72
C GLY A 90 -9.08 -0.55 -0.62
N GLY A 91 -8.62 -1.43 0.28
CA GLY A 91 -9.29 -2.69 0.58
C GLY A 91 -9.42 -3.65 -0.61
N PHE A 92 -8.55 -3.56 -1.61
CA PHE A 92 -8.59 -4.32 -2.88
C PHE A 92 -9.76 -3.97 -3.80
N ILE A 93 -10.63 -3.03 -3.43
CA ILE A 93 -11.87 -2.73 -4.14
C ILE A 93 -12.01 -1.28 -4.58
N MET A 94 -11.23 -0.36 -3.99
CA MET A 94 -11.32 1.09 -4.23
C MET A 94 -9.96 1.70 -4.53
N PHE A 95 -10.00 2.97 -4.96
CA PHE A 95 -8.88 3.85 -5.25
C PHE A 95 -8.11 3.49 -6.53
N SER A 96 -7.10 4.28 -6.80
CA SER A 96 -6.32 4.23 -8.04
C SER A 96 -4.96 4.91 -7.88
N ILE A 97 -4.14 4.87 -8.92
CA ILE A 97 -2.94 5.70 -9.04
C ILE A 97 -3.30 7.18 -8.82
N ASP A 98 -4.47 7.62 -9.28
CA ASP A 98 -4.84 9.04 -9.22
C ASP A 98 -5.16 9.50 -7.79
N THR A 99 -5.74 8.65 -6.93
CA THR A 99 -5.95 8.97 -5.50
C THR A 99 -4.64 9.07 -4.73
N HIS A 100 -3.66 8.26 -5.08
CA HIS A 100 -2.34 8.18 -4.42
C HIS A 100 -1.23 8.93 -5.16
N ASP A 101 -1.58 9.72 -6.20
CA ASP A 101 -0.61 10.45 -7.05
C ASP A 101 0.38 11.26 -6.22
N ARG A 102 -0.11 12.05 -5.27
CA ARG A 102 0.75 12.88 -4.43
C ARG A 102 1.67 12.04 -3.55
N LEU A 103 1.15 10.99 -2.90
CA LEU A 103 1.95 10.13 -2.02
C LEU A 103 3.11 9.49 -2.79
N MET A 104 2.88 9.06 -4.02
CA MET A 104 3.93 8.48 -4.87
C MET A 104 4.98 9.53 -5.27
N ARG A 105 4.55 10.78 -5.56
CA ARG A 105 5.49 11.89 -5.83
C ARG A 105 6.31 12.27 -4.60
N GLU A 106 5.71 12.25 -3.41
CA GLU A 106 6.41 12.51 -2.16
C GLU A 106 7.50 11.43 -1.91
N TYR A 107 7.21 10.14 -2.12
CA TYR A 107 8.22 9.08 -2.02
C TYR A 107 9.34 9.23 -3.07
N ALA A 108 9.00 9.54 -4.32
CA ALA A 108 9.99 9.77 -5.37
C ALA A 108 10.95 10.91 -5.01
N ALA A 109 10.43 12.01 -4.48
CA ALA A 109 11.22 13.15 -4.04
C ALA A 109 12.06 12.85 -2.79
N ALA A 110 11.47 12.18 -1.78
CA ALA A 110 12.14 11.87 -0.51
C ALA A 110 13.35 10.95 -0.69
N GLY A 111 13.25 9.95 -1.59
CA GLY A 111 14.31 8.96 -1.78
C GLY A 111 15.23 9.23 -2.97
N SER A 112 14.87 10.12 -3.89
CA SER A 112 15.58 10.34 -5.16
C SER A 112 15.72 9.05 -5.96
N PHE A 113 14.61 8.35 -6.19
CA PHE A 113 14.47 7.16 -7.04
C PHE A 113 13.18 7.25 -7.87
N LEU A 114 13.04 6.37 -8.86
CA LEU A 114 11.80 6.27 -9.63
C LEU A 114 10.70 5.63 -8.80
N VAL A 115 9.44 6.08 -8.98
CA VAL A 115 8.27 5.38 -8.42
C VAL A 115 7.36 4.95 -9.54
N LEU A 116 6.88 3.72 -9.49
CA LEU A 116 5.93 3.11 -10.41
C LEU A 116 4.62 2.86 -9.69
N GLY A 117 3.64 3.73 -9.87
CA GLY A 117 2.28 3.50 -9.39
C GLY A 117 1.57 2.49 -10.27
N VAL A 118 0.79 1.61 -9.68
CA VAL A 118 0.13 0.48 -10.36
C VAL A 118 -1.37 0.51 -10.09
N ASP A 119 -2.17 0.59 -11.17
CA ASP A 119 -3.61 0.39 -11.13
C ASP A 119 -3.91 -1.11 -11.27
N TYR A 120 -3.64 -1.87 -10.21
CA TYR A 120 -3.95 -3.29 -10.21
C TYR A 120 -5.47 -3.53 -10.29
N PRO A 121 -5.93 -4.65 -10.89
CA PRO A 121 -7.34 -4.92 -11.07
C PRO A 121 -8.07 -5.08 -9.73
N LEU A 122 -9.19 -4.38 -9.59
CA LEU A 122 -9.97 -4.32 -8.36
C LEU A 122 -11.03 -5.41 -8.29
N SER A 123 -11.34 -5.86 -7.08
CA SER A 123 -12.46 -6.74 -6.77
C SER A 123 -13.75 -5.92 -6.63
N PRO A 124 -14.92 -6.51 -6.88
CA PRO A 124 -15.18 -7.93 -7.16
C PRO A 124 -15.00 -8.36 -8.61
N GLU A 125 -14.71 -7.46 -9.55
CA GLU A 125 -14.58 -7.78 -10.98
C GLU A 125 -13.37 -8.69 -11.22
N ALA A 126 -12.27 -8.43 -10.50
CA ALA A 126 -11.06 -9.24 -10.55
C ALA A 126 -10.65 -9.67 -9.14
N ARG A 127 -11.14 -10.83 -8.72
CA ARG A 127 -10.86 -11.40 -7.39
C ARG A 127 -9.45 -11.97 -7.29
N PHE A 128 -9.01 -12.21 -6.06
CA PHE A 128 -7.78 -12.93 -5.78
C PHE A 128 -7.72 -14.24 -6.61
N PRO A 129 -6.57 -14.53 -7.26
CA PRO A 129 -5.28 -13.84 -7.17
C PRO A 129 -4.99 -12.83 -8.31
N ALA A 130 -5.96 -12.36 -9.08
CA ALA A 130 -5.75 -11.60 -10.32
C ALA A 130 -4.81 -10.39 -10.17
N ALA A 131 -4.98 -9.58 -9.13
CA ALA A 131 -4.10 -8.44 -8.86
C ALA A 131 -2.66 -8.90 -8.59
N LEU A 132 -2.48 -9.93 -7.78
CA LEU A 132 -1.17 -10.50 -7.47
C LEU A 132 -0.46 -11.02 -8.74
N ASP A 133 -1.18 -11.73 -9.59
CA ASP A 133 -0.60 -12.30 -10.82
C ASP A 133 -0.09 -11.18 -11.74
N GLN A 134 -0.86 -10.11 -11.95
CA GLN A 134 -0.43 -8.97 -12.76
C GLN A 134 0.75 -8.19 -12.14
N ILE A 135 0.80 -8.08 -10.81
CA ILE A 135 1.93 -7.43 -10.11
C ILE A 135 3.22 -8.23 -10.30
N VAL A 136 3.18 -9.54 -10.21
CA VAL A 136 4.34 -10.40 -10.46
C VAL A 136 4.79 -10.29 -11.91
N GLU A 137 3.85 -10.32 -12.87
CA GLU A 137 4.15 -10.13 -14.29
C GLU A 137 4.76 -8.74 -14.59
N LEU A 138 4.35 -7.68 -13.87
CA LEU A 138 4.99 -6.35 -13.97
C LEU A 138 6.47 -6.42 -13.56
N VAL A 139 6.78 -7.10 -12.44
CA VAL A 139 8.17 -7.25 -11.97
C VAL A 139 9.02 -7.94 -13.05
N ASP A 140 8.49 -8.97 -13.68
CA ASP A 140 9.17 -9.66 -14.77
C ASP A 140 9.31 -8.78 -16.02
N TRP A 141 8.24 -8.06 -16.39
CA TRP A 141 8.24 -7.16 -17.54
C TRP A 141 9.26 -6.03 -17.42
N LEU A 142 9.49 -5.50 -16.20
CA LEU A 142 10.52 -4.48 -15.96
C LEU A 142 11.94 -4.97 -16.32
N GLY A 143 12.19 -6.28 -16.34
CA GLY A 143 13.44 -6.88 -16.80
C GLY A 143 13.53 -7.03 -18.33
N SER A 144 12.49 -6.72 -19.08
CA SER A 144 12.46 -6.80 -20.55
C SER A 144 13.07 -5.58 -21.22
N SER A 145 13.26 -5.67 -22.55
CA SER A 145 13.69 -4.53 -23.38
C SER A 145 12.73 -3.35 -23.32
N ASP A 146 11.43 -3.61 -23.18
CA ASP A 146 10.40 -2.57 -23.10
C ASP A 146 10.41 -1.89 -21.74
N GLY A 147 10.54 -2.66 -20.66
CA GLY A 147 10.71 -2.11 -19.31
C GLY A 147 11.96 -1.25 -19.18
N ALA A 148 13.06 -1.65 -19.79
CA ALA A 148 14.31 -0.89 -19.80
C ALA A 148 14.17 0.51 -20.43
N GLN A 149 13.24 0.72 -21.37
CA GLN A 149 12.98 2.02 -22.00
C GLN A 149 12.42 3.07 -21.01
N LEU A 150 11.84 2.62 -19.88
CA LEU A 150 11.41 3.53 -18.82
C LEU A 150 12.58 4.17 -18.06
N GLY A 151 13.78 3.63 -18.20
CA GLY A 151 14.95 4.04 -17.45
C GLY A 151 15.04 3.41 -16.05
N VAL A 152 14.30 2.33 -15.81
CA VAL A 152 14.33 1.57 -14.56
C VAL A 152 15.49 0.59 -14.56
N ASP A 153 16.23 0.53 -13.47
CA ASP A 153 17.18 -0.55 -13.20
C ASP A 153 16.46 -1.72 -12.53
N SER A 154 16.13 -2.74 -13.32
CA SER A 154 15.39 -3.90 -12.85
C SER A 154 16.16 -4.81 -11.88
N SER A 155 17.44 -4.55 -11.62
CA SER A 155 18.23 -5.21 -10.58
C SER A 155 18.12 -4.52 -9.21
N ARG A 156 17.52 -3.32 -9.17
CA ARG A 156 17.34 -2.50 -7.97
C ARG A 156 15.88 -2.07 -7.81
N LEU A 157 15.01 -3.06 -7.62
CA LEU A 157 13.58 -2.88 -7.40
C LEU A 157 13.24 -3.06 -5.92
N ALA A 158 12.40 -2.19 -5.39
CA ALA A 158 11.64 -2.43 -4.18
C ALA A 158 10.14 -2.44 -4.52
N ILE A 159 9.35 -3.10 -3.69
CA ILE A 159 7.90 -3.05 -3.77
C ILE A 159 7.33 -2.58 -2.44
N GLY A 160 6.24 -1.84 -2.50
CA GLY A 160 5.61 -1.36 -1.28
C GLY A 160 4.22 -0.81 -1.55
N GLY A 161 3.55 -0.46 -0.48
CA GLY A 161 2.21 0.10 -0.55
C GLY A 161 1.59 0.26 0.82
N ASP A 162 0.39 0.74 0.83
CA ASP A 162 -0.37 1.01 2.04
C ASP A 162 -1.61 0.12 2.14
N SER A 163 -1.97 -0.29 3.35
CA SER A 163 -3.17 -1.10 3.63
C SER A 163 -3.23 -2.38 2.76
N ALA A 164 -4.20 -2.51 1.87
CA ALA A 164 -4.28 -3.60 0.88
C ALA A 164 -3.04 -3.68 -0.01
N GLY A 165 -2.43 -2.55 -0.38
CA GLY A 165 -1.18 -2.50 -1.15
C GLY A 165 0.01 -3.07 -0.38
N GLY A 166 0.03 -2.90 0.94
CA GLY A 166 1.01 -3.55 1.82
C GLY A 166 0.86 -5.09 1.84
N ASN A 167 -0.39 -5.58 1.87
CA ASN A 167 -0.68 -7.02 1.73
C ASN A 167 -0.16 -7.56 0.39
N LEU A 168 -0.55 -6.92 -0.72
CA LEU A 168 -0.15 -7.31 -2.07
C LEU A 168 1.38 -7.28 -2.25
N SER A 169 2.07 -6.36 -1.59
CA SER A 169 3.54 -6.26 -1.63
C SER A 169 4.21 -7.48 -0.98
N VAL A 170 3.73 -7.90 0.19
CA VAL A 170 4.23 -9.13 0.83
C VAL A 170 3.85 -10.36 -0.01
N ALA A 171 2.62 -10.42 -0.51
CA ALA A 171 2.16 -11.53 -1.37
C ALA A 171 3.01 -11.67 -2.64
N ALA A 172 3.37 -10.55 -3.28
CA ALA A 172 4.23 -10.55 -4.47
C ALA A 172 5.65 -11.04 -4.14
N ALA A 173 6.23 -10.60 -3.02
CA ALA A 173 7.54 -11.08 -2.58
C ALA A 173 7.54 -12.58 -2.27
N LEU A 174 6.52 -13.07 -1.58
CA LEU A 174 6.32 -14.50 -1.32
C LEU A 174 6.19 -15.28 -2.64
N ARG A 175 5.40 -14.81 -3.58
CA ARG A 175 5.19 -15.47 -4.87
C ARG A 175 6.49 -15.53 -5.69
N LEU A 176 7.26 -14.44 -5.74
CA LEU A 176 8.57 -14.39 -6.43
C LEU A 176 9.55 -15.37 -5.78
N ARG A 177 9.63 -15.40 -4.45
CA ARG A 177 10.45 -16.37 -3.72
C ARG A 177 10.08 -17.81 -4.07
N ASP A 178 8.80 -18.13 -4.00
CA ASP A 178 8.30 -19.50 -4.23
C ASP A 178 8.45 -19.94 -5.69
N CYS A 179 8.52 -18.97 -6.63
CA CYS A 179 8.89 -19.21 -8.02
C CYS A 179 10.41 -19.29 -8.27
N GLY A 180 11.24 -19.20 -7.21
CA GLY A 180 12.70 -19.34 -7.31
C GLY A 180 13.44 -18.04 -7.71
N THR A 181 12.80 -16.90 -7.59
CA THR A 181 13.36 -15.58 -7.94
C THR A 181 13.31 -14.57 -6.77
N PRO A 182 13.81 -14.94 -5.55
CA PRO A 182 13.72 -14.08 -4.38
C PRO A 182 14.48 -12.75 -4.55
N ASP A 183 15.57 -12.75 -5.33
CA ASP A 183 16.48 -11.61 -5.51
C ASP A 183 15.93 -10.52 -6.45
N ARG A 184 14.71 -10.68 -6.97
CA ARG A 184 14.07 -9.66 -7.83
C ARG A 184 13.74 -8.38 -7.07
N LEU A 185 13.58 -8.46 -5.76
CA LEU A 185 13.24 -7.33 -4.90
C LEU A 185 14.34 -7.11 -3.85
N ARG A 186 14.77 -5.86 -3.69
CA ARG A 186 15.76 -5.42 -2.72
C ARG A 186 15.13 -5.05 -1.36
N GLY A 187 13.84 -4.76 -1.31
CA GLY A 187 13.18 -4.38 -0.07
C GLY A 187 11.67 -4.25 -0.20
N LEU A 188 10.99 -4.29 0.96
CA LEU A 188 9.55 -4.10 1.09
C LEU A 188 9.25 -2.86 1.92
N LEU A 189 8.45 -1.92 1.39
CA LEU A 189 7.93 -0.75 2.13
C LEU A 189 6.47 -1.00 2.51
N LEU A 190 6.21 -1.31 3.77
CA LEU A 190 4.89 -1.71 4.25
C LEU A 190 4.27 -0.62 5.13
N ASN A 191 3.33 0.12 4.60
CA ASN A 191 2.61 1.15 5.32
C ASN A 191 1.28 0.58 5.83
N TYR A 192 1.14 0.39 7.13
CA TYR A 192 -0.08 -0.10 7.81
C TYR A 192 -0.82 -1.22 7.07
N GLY A 193 -0.08 -2.23 6.63
CA GLY A 193 -0.62 -3.29 5.77
C GLY A 193 -1.70 -4.16 6.41
N ALA A 194 -2.68 -4.59 5.61
CA ALA A 194 -3.73 -5.52 6.01
C ALA A 194 -3.26 -6.97 5.83
N PHE A 195 -2.47 -7.49 6.77
CA PHE A 195 -1.78 -8.77 6.63
C PHE A 195 -2.60 -9.99 6.98
N GLY A 196 -3.72 -9.81 7.70
CA GLY A 196 -4.63 -10.87 8.14
C GLY A 196 -6.09 -10.48 7.96
N LEU A 197 -6.98 -11.48 8.01
CA LEU A 197 -8.41 -11.28 7.76
C LEU A 197 -9.18 -10.72 8.95
N ASN A 198 -8.61 -10.75 10.14
CA ASN A 198 -9.30 -10.42 11.37
C ASN A 198 -8.50 -9.43 12.21
N CYS A 199 -9.18 -8.65 13.03
CA CYS A 199 -8.61 -7.90 14.13
C CYS A 199 -9.14 -8.43 15.46
N SER A 200 -8.42 -8.19 16.56
CA SER A 200 -8.86 -8.56 17.89
C SER A 200 -10.05 -7.72 18.36
N ASP A 201 -10.79 -8.24 19.35
CA ASP A 201 -11.87 -7.45 20.00
C ASP A 201 -11.29 -6.26 20.78
N GLU A 202 -10.04 -6.34 21.24
CA GLU A 202 -9.36 -5.23 21.88
C GLU A 202 -9.04 -4.12 20.87
N ALA A 203 -8.51 -4.46 19.69
CA ALA A 203 -8.24 -3.49 18.63
C ALA A 203 -9.53 -2.81 18.17
N GLU A 204 -10.62 -3.58 17.96
CA GLU A 204 -11.92 -3.02 17.60
C GLU A 204 -12.46 -2.08 18.68
N ALA A 205 -12.38 -2.46 19.94
CA ALA A 205 -12.85 -1.62 21.06
C ALA A 205 -12.04 -0.32 21.20
N ARG A 206 -10.74 -0.35 20.84
CA ARG A 206 -9.86 0.83 20.96
C ARG A 206 -9.87 1.74 19.73
N PHE A 207 -9.90 1.17 18.54
CA PHE A 207 -9.62 1.90 17.29
C PHE A 207 -10.73 1.77 16.25
N GLY A 208 -11.64 0.82 16.40
CA GLY A 208 -12.83 0.65 15.57
C GLY A 208 -13.99 1.54 16.02
N GLY A 209 -15.18 1.26 15.49
CA GLY A 209 -16.41 1.94 15.85
C GLY A 209 -16.66 3.24 15.08
N PRO A 210 -17.75 3.97 15.39
CA PRO A 210 -18.16 5.15 14.65
C PRO A 210 -17.09 6.25 14.62
N GLY A 211 -16.79 6.75 13.43
CA GLY A 211 -15.77 7.78 13.21
C GLY A 211 -14.33 7.26 13.12
N ALA A 212 -14.11 5.95 13.22
CA ALA A 212 -12.82 5.35 12.87
C ALA A 212 -12.60 5.40 11.34
N VAL A 213 -11.34 5.54 10.92
CA VAL A 213 -10.97 5.56 9.49
C VAL A 213 -11.15 4.18 8.86
N LEU A 214 -11.00 3.13 9.66
CA LEU A 214 -11.23 1.74 9.26
C LEU A 214 -11.98 1.02 10.38
N GLN A 215 -13.01 0.24 10.02
CA GLN A 215 -13.82 -0.55 10.94
C GLN A 215 -13.72 -2.04 10.59
N ARG A 216 -13.95 -2.92 11.56
CA ARG A 216 -13.97 -4.38 11.34
C ARG A 216 -14.96 -4.78 10.26
N ALA A 217 -16.16 -4.20 10.28
CA ALA A 217 -17.20 -4.50 9.29
C ALA A 217 -16.75 -4.17 7.86
N GLU A 218 -15.98 -3.07 7.69
CA GLU A 218 -15.41 -2.72 6.39
C GLU A 218 -14.33 -3.72 5.97
N MET A 219 -13.43 -4.12 6.89
CA MET A 219 -12.45 -5.19 6.61
C MET A 219 -13.14 -6.47 6.16
N ASP A 220 -14.19 -6.87 6.86
CA ASP A 220 -14.96 -8.07 6.54
C ASP A 220 -15.57 -7.99 5.13
N HIS A 221 -16.13 -6.83 4.79
CA HIS A 221 -16.70 -6.56 3.47
C HIS A 221 -15.63 -6.60 2.36
N TYR A 222 -14.49 -5.93 2.57
CA TYR A 222 -13.40 -5.90 1.61
C TYR A 222 -12.84 -7.30 1.32
N TYR A 223 -12.57 -8.07 2.36
CA TYR A 223 -12.09 -9.45 2.18
C TYR A 223 -13.15 -10.37 1.58
N ALA A 224 -14.44 -10.16 1.84
CA ALA A 224 -15.50 -10.93 1.18
C ALA A 224 -15.53 -10.66 -0.32
N MET A 225 -15.37 -9.40 -0.75
CA MET A 225 -15.27 -9.05 -2.16
C MET A 225 -13.98 -9.57 -2.80
N TYR A 226 -12.84 -9.45 -2.10
CA TYR A 226 -11.53 -9.86 -2.60
C TYR A 226 -11.41 -11.37 -2.81
N LEU A 227 -11.87 -12.17 -1.84
CA LEU A 227 -11.71 -13.62 -1.85
C LEU A 227 -12.91 -14.37 -2.43
N GLY A 228 -14.09 -13.72 -2.51
CA GLY A 228 -15.33 -14.37 -2.92
C GLY A 228 -15.88 -15.35 -1.91
N GLU A 229 -16.95 -16.05 -2.30
CA GLU A 229 -17.62 -17.02 -1.43
C GLU A 229 -16.69 -18.16 -1.01
N GLY A 230 -16.61 -18.42 0.30
CA GLY A 230 -15.80 -19.50 0.88
C GLY A 230 -14.29 -19.20 0.96
N GLY A 231 -13.77 -18.20 0.29
CA GLY A 231 -12.34 -17.86 0.28
C GLY A 231 -11.81 -17.45 1.67
N ARG A 232 -12.65 -16.86 2.51
CA ARG A 232 -12.27 -16.46 3.88
C ARG A 232 -12.06 -17.64 4.84
N SER A 233 -12.67 -18.80 4.59
CA SER A 233 -12.57 -19.96 5.49
C SER A 233 -11.20 -20.63 5.48
N LYS A 234 -10.47 -20.51 4.37
CA LYS A 234 -9.10 -21.04 4.22
C LYS A 234 -8.29 -20.11 3.30
N PRO A 235 -7.95 -18.90 3.77
CA PRO A 235 -7.12 -18.00 2.99
C PRO A 235 -5.73 -18.62 2.81
N GLY A 236 -5.24 -18.63 1.58
CA GLY A 236 -3.87 -19.05 1.32
C GLY A 236 -2.85 -18.00 1.83
N PRO A 237 -1.56 -18.36 1.87
CA PRO A 237 -0.49 -17.50 2.38
C PRO A 237 -0.33 -16.19 1.59
N TYR A 238 -0.76 -16.14 0.36
CA TYR A 238 -0.73 -14.93 -0.45
C TYR A 238 -1.94 -14.01 -0.23
N ALA A 239 -3.05 -14.53 0.30
CA ALA A 239 -4.22 -13.72 0.62
C ALA A 239 -4.16 -13.13 2.04
N ALA A 240 -3.57 -13.88 2.98
CA ALA A 240 -3.36 -13.50 4.37
C ALA A 240 -1.90 -13.77 4.79
N PRO A 241 -0.95 -12.91 4.35
CA PRO A 241 0.47 -13.16 4.53
C PRO A 241 0.94 -13.22 5.98
N ILE A 242 0.13 -12.78 6.93
CA ILE A 242 0.43 -12.92 8.36
C ILE A 242 0.64 -14.40 8.76
N GLY A 243 -0.02 -15.34 8.08
CA GLY A 243 0.09 -16.79 8.33
C GLY A 243 1.15 -17.50 7.48
N ALA A 244 1.85 -16.79 6.60
CA ALA A 244 2.82 -17.38 5.68
C ALA A 244 4.13 -17.79 6.38
N ASP A 245 4.90 -18.63 5.72
CA ASP A 245 6.33 -18.75 5.95
C ASP A 245 7.01 -17.50 5.35
N LEU A 246 7.76 -16.76 6.17
CA LEU A 246 8.37 -15.47 5.83
C LEU A 246 9.88 -15.57 5.61
N ASP A 247 10.46 -16.76 5.59
CA ASP A 247 11.89 -16.96 5.36
C ASP A 247 12.31 -16.42 3.98
N ALA A 248 13.56 -15.96 3.89
CA ALA A 248 14.16 -15.48 2.65
C ALA A 248 13.44 -14.32 1.94
N LEU A 249 12.65 -13.53 2.68
CA LEU A 249 12.17 -12.26 2.18
C LEU A 249 13.25 -11.18 2.27
N PRO A 250 13.24 -10.18 1.38
CA PRO A 250 14.18 -9.06 1.43
C PRO A 250 13.95 -8.20 2.68
N PRO A 251 14.88 -7.29 3.03
CA PRO A 251 14.70 -6.31 4.11
C PRO A 251 13.36 -5.59 4.06
N VAL A 252 12.78 -5.29 5.23
CA VAL A 252 11.43 -4.72 5.34
C VAL A 252 11.43 -3.45 6.20
N PHE A 253 10.74 -2.41 5.73
CA PHE A 253 10.34 -1.26 6.53
C PHE A 253 8.85 -1.31 6.81
N LEU A 254 8.43 -1.12 8.08
CA LEU A 254 7.03 -1.02 8.48
C LEU A 254 6.75 0.36 9.10
N ALA A 255 5.82 1.11 8.50
CA ALA A 255 5.22 2.29 9.12
C ALA A 255 3.94 1.88 9.85
N ILE A 256 3.93 2.01 11.17
CA ILE A 256 2.85 1.53 12.05
C ILE A 256 2.14 2.71 12.70
N PRO A 257 0.90 3.04 12.34
CA PRO A 257 0.12 4.05 13.06
C PRO A 257 -0.37 3.50 14.40
N GLU A 258 -0.20 4.27 15.46
CA GLU A 258 -0.58 3.84 16.82
C GLU A 258 -2.09 3.69 17.00
N CYS A 259 -2.87 4.56 16.34
CA CYS A 259 -4.34 4.63 16.46
C CYS A 259 -5.04 3.90 15.30
N ASP A 260 -4.58 2.70 14.96
CA ASP A 260 -5.09 1.94 13.81
C ASP A 260 -5.57 0.55 14.24
N LEU A 261 -6.69 0.13 13.68
CA LEU A 261 -7.23 -1.22 13.83
C LEU A 261 -6.24 -2.30 13.38
N LEU A 262 -5.37 -2.00 12.40
CA LEU A 262 -4.35 -2.91 11.86
C LEU A 262 -2.98 -2.80 12.55
N ALA A 263 -2.84 -1.94 13.58
CA ALA A 263 -1.55 -1.79 14.27
C ALA A 263 -1.06 -3.12 14.86
N GLU A 264 -1.94 -3.93 15.45
CA GLU A 264 -1.59 -5.24 15.99
C GLU A 264 -1.03 -6.20 14.91
N GLN A 265 -1.64 -6.22 13.72
CA GLN A 265 -1.15 -7.04 12.60
C GLN A 265 0.23 -6.57 12.11
N SER A 266 0.47 -5.26 12.11
CA SER A 266 1.76 -4.69 11.73
C SER A 266 2.86 -5.04 12.73
N HIS A 267 2.57 -4.99 14.04
CA HIS A 267 3.49 -5.43 15.08
C HIS A 267 3.76 -6.94 15.03
N GLU A 268 2.73 -7.75 14.82
CA GLU A 268 2.87 -9.19 14.65
C GLU A 268 3.71 -9.52 13.42
N MET A 269 3.43 -8.88 12.28
CA MET A 269 4.20 -9.07 11.04
C MET A 269 5.68 -8.72 11.26
N ALA A 270 5.99 -7.60 11.92
CA ALA A 270 7.36 -7.21 12.24
C ALA A 270 8.07 -8.28 13.09
N ALA A 271 7.40 -8.80 14.12
CA ALA A 271 7.94 -9.84 14.99
C ALA A 271 8.17 -11.16 14.22
N ARG A 272 7.22 -11.57 13.37
CA ARG A 272 7.34 -12.80 12.57
C ARG A 272 8.45 -12.71 11.53
N LEU A 273 8.59 -11.59 10.85
CA LEU A 273 9.69 -11.34 9.91
C LEU A 273 11.04 -11.41 10.61
N ALA A 274 11.18 -10.75 11.77
CA ALA A 274 12.43 -10.80 12.56
C ALA A 274 12.75 -12.23 13.03
N ASN A 275 11.74 -13.00 13.46
CA ASN A 275 11.91 -14.40 13.85
C ASN A 275 12.30 -15.31 12.66
N ALA A 276 11.90 -14.96 11.45
CA ALA A 276 12.30 -15.61 10.20
C ALA A 276 13.69 -15.16 9.69
N GLY A 277 14.42 -14.33 10.45
CA GLY A 277 15.75 -13.85 10.08
C GLY A 277 15.78 -12.72 9.05
N VAL A 278 14.63 -12.11 8.75
CA VAL A 278 14.54 -10.96 7.85
C VAL A 278 14.99 -9.68 8.56
N GLU A 279 15.76 -8.81 7.88
CA GLU A 279 16.11 -7.48 8.41
C GLU A 279 14.84 -6.61 8.48
N VAL A 280 14.44 -6.18 9.68
CA VAL A 280 13.24 -5.40 9.90
C VAL A 280 13.57 -4.04 10.52
N THR A 281 13.06 -2.99 9.89
CA THR A 281 12.97 -1.64 10.47
C THR A 281 11.49 -1.32 10.68
N SER A 282 11.05 -1.14 11.91
CA SER A 282 9.66 -0.75 12.20
C SER A 282 9.60 0.54 13.01
N VAL A 283 8.72 1.44 12.62
CA VAL A 283 8.51 2.73 13.32
C VAL A 283 7.04 2.88 13.63
N THR A 284 6.74 3.08 14.92
CA THR A 284 5.37 3.41 15.38
C THR A 284 5.21 4.93 15.43
N TYR A 285 4.19 5.45 14.77
CA TYR A 285 3.86 6.86 14.68
C TYR A 285 2.72 7.17 15.64
N SER A 286 3.08 7.82 16.77
CA SER A 286 2.12 8.13 17.84
C SER A 286 1.05 9.10 17.37
N GLY A 287 -0.22 8.78 17.66
CA GLY A 287 -1.38 9.56 17.25
C GLY A 287 -1.77 9.43 15.78
N ALA A 288 -1.00 8.69 14.96
CA ALA A 288 -1.36 8.41 13.57
C ALA A 288 -2.51 7.38 13.49
N THR A 289 -3.41 7.56 12.52
CA THR A 289 -4.52 6.66 12.22
C THR A 289 -4.24 5.85 10.96
N HIS A 290 -5.12 4.90 10.62
CA HIS A 290 -5.11 4.31 9.28
C HIS A 290 -5.13 5.40 8.22
N SER A 291 -4.47 5.21 7.08
CA SER A 291 -4.36 6.16 5.96
C SER A 291 -3.69 7.51 6.29
N PHE A 292 -3.02 7.66 7.43
CA PHE A 292 -2.44 8.95 7.86
C PHE A 292 -1.41 9.53 6.88
N LEU A 293 -0.79 8.71 6.04
CA LEU A 293 0.15 9.20 5.02
C LEU A 293 -0.53 10.12 4.01
N GLU A 294 -1.82 9.94 3.73
CA GLU A 294 -2.58 10.82 2.85
C GLU A 294 -2.74 12.24 3.44
N ALA A 295 -2.54 12.39 4.76
CA ALA A 295 -2.57 13.69 5.43
C ALA A 295 -1.29 14.55 5.23
N MET A 296 -0.36 14.15 4.36
CA MET A 296 0.94 14.80 4.17
C MET A 296 0.85 16.31 3.88
N SER A 297 -0.27 16.80 3.34
CA SER A 297 -0.47 18.23 3.10
C SER A 297 -0.61 19.06 4.38
N VAL A 298 -1.08 18.45 5.46
CA VAL A 298 -1.40 19.13 6.72
C VAL A 298 -0.65 18.56 7.93
N ALA A 299 -0.30 17.26 7.95
CA ALA A 299 0.27 16.58 9.09
C ALA A 299 1.78 16.35 8.97
N GLU A 300 2.54 16.86 9.97
CA GLU A 300 3.99 16.69 10.06
C GLU A 300 4.37 15.22 10.24
N ILE A 301 3.58 14.48 11.04
CA ILE A 301 3.82 13.05 11.28
C ILE A 301 3.74 12.23 9.99
N ALA A 302 2.87 12.60 9.04
CA ALA A 302 2.78 11.97 7.72
C ALA A 302 4.02 12.25 6.87
N ARG A 303 4.47 13.52 6.83
CA ARG A 303 5.70 13.91 6.13
C ARG A 303 6.93 13.19 6.68
N ARG A 304 7.03 13.09 8.02
CA ARG A 304 8.11 12.35 8.69
C ARG A 304 8.09 10.88 8.30
N ALA A 305 6.94 10.21 8.30
CA ALA A 305 6.84 8.80 7.95
C ALA A 305 7.25 8.54 6.49
N ILE A 306 6.86 9.43 5.57
CA ILE A 306 7.29 9.36 4.17
C ILE A 306 8.82 9.56 4.05
N ALA A 307 9.38 10.52 4.77
CA ALA A 307 10.82 10.78 4.80
C ALA A 307 11.62 9.58 5.36
N ASP A 308 11.15 8.98 6.46
CA ASP A 308 11.76 7.79 7.06
C ASP A 308 11.78 6.61 6.09
N GLY A 309 10.63 6.30 5.47
CA GLY A 309 10.51 5.24 4.45
C GLY A 309 11.35 5.54 3.20
N GLY A 310 11.35 6.79 2.72
CA GLY A 310 12.15 7.24 1.59
C GLY A 310 13.66 7.12 1.84
N ALA A 311 14.12 7.51 3.03
CA ALA A 311 15.51 7.39 3.43
C ALA A 311 15.94 5.93 3.56
N TRP A 312 15.08 5.08 4.13
CA TRP A 312 15.32 3.64 4.22
C TRP A 312 15.42 3.00 2.83
N LEU A 313 14.47 3.28 1.92
CA LEU A 313 14.50 2.79 0.54
C LEU A 313 15.75 3.25 -0.20
N LYS A 314 16.15 4.52 -0.04
CA LYS A 314 17.37 5.03 -0.66
C LYS A 314 18.60 4.22 -0.26
N ARG A 315 18.73 3.86 1.01
CA ARG A 315 19.82 2.99 1.50
C ARG A 315 19.76 1.61 0.84
N ILE A 316 18.61 0.95 0.89
CA ILE A 316 18.44 -0.44 0.38
C ILE A 316 18.62 -0.53 -1.14
N LEU A 317 18.28 0.52 -1.89
CA LEU A 317 18.35 0.54 -3.34
C LEU A 317 19.70 1.03 -3.89
N GLN A 318 20.58 1.57 -3.05
CA GLN A 318 21.92 2.03 -3.45
C GLN A 318 23.00 0.96 -3.25
N ASP A 319 22.78 0.02 -2.33
CA ASP A 319 23.64 -1.14 -2.09
C ASP A 319 23.32 -2.29 -3.08
#